data_e8adbf93a2db47fd17efa730f2785e82
#
_entry.id   e8adbf93a2db47fd17efa730f2785e82
#
_cell.length_a   1.000
_cell.length_b   1.000
_cell.length_c   1.000
_cell.angle_alpha   90.00
_cell.angle_beta   90.00
_cell.angle_gamma   90.00
#
_symmetry.space_group_name_H-M   'P 1'
#
loop_
_entity.id
_entity.type
_entity.pdbx_description
1 polymer ?
#
loop_
_entity_poly.entity_id
_entity_poly.type
_entity_poly.pdbx_seq_one_letter_code
_entity_poly.pdbx_strand_id
1 'polypeptide(L)'
;MEYLYTERAHLMCPGMSFGITAEVSAPFDEKRIKDSFAVLAQAHPFLKALLGHDRRSNAYYYDITEISKTELIIKKKMLADLEDAEILREFERLTGYEWNLFNEGMLKASAWKIGETGERTGFLLVFHHLLTDGRGALGLAQELAEYYARGKKPEYAPERLISAENTFPDKNRMPLISRMLVNTANSDWKREKHDPPDYSRYRDFAGEYIKSNKPFHALSRRSREEVKAMTFSCRENGITVNDLLIAQMMTEEGADKIIIASDLRSRLPGYNSGSLGNYSTAFSIEIKKKHKDIYELAKAIHKKVQKTLNDPAALYLILNCYESLEPPLLDASFISVRGCYNSKAAKFIGTMFFGFASPSGHSITNLGKTESVSMTKAYFIPPASPAIKKTLGILTVNGEMTICTSERLHIQMGATGDKERGFHIDSPKQKY
;
A
#
# COMPACT_ATOMS: atom_id res chain seq x y z
N MET A 1 -24.42 6.86 1.41
CA MET A 1 -23.21 7.43 0.81
C MET A 1 -22.16 7.50 1.89
N GLU A 2 -20.99 6.90 1.63
CA GLU A 2 -19.84 6.94 2.53
C GLU A 2 -18.83 7.95 1.97
N TYR A 3 -18.66 9.09 2.61
CA TYR A 3 -17.72 10.11 2.15
C TYR A 3 -16.29 9.71 2.42
N LEU A 4 -15.38 10.08 1.49
CA LEU A 4 -13.95 9.95 1.70
C LEU A 4 -13.51 10.89 2.84
N TYR A 5 -12.77 10.34 3.76
CA TYR A 5 -12.24 11.07 4.91
C TYR A 5 -10.72 10.99 4.94
N THR A 6 -10.12 10.13 5.71
CA THR A 6 -8.66 9.94 5.69
C THR A 6 -8.17 9.32 4.38
N GLU A 7 -9.00 8.56 3.68
CA GLU A 7 -8.73 7.95 2.37
C GLU A 7 -8.48 9.00 1.28
N ARG A 8 -9.02 10.22 1.44
CA ARG A 8 -8.83 11.30 0.47
C ARG A 8 -7.35 11.62 0.18
N ALA A 9 -6.46 11.34 1.13
CA ALA A 9 -5.02 11.44 0.93
C ALA A 9 -4.48 10.55 -0.21
N HIS A 10 -5.22 9.52 -0.59
CA HIS A 10 -4.88 8.60 -1.68
C HIS A 10 -5.58 8.94 -3.00
N LEU A 11 -6.52 9.89 -3.01
CA LEU A 11 -7.34 10.21 -4.17
C LEU A 11 -6.54 10.85 -5.30
N MET A 12 -5.82 11.93 -4.99
CA MET A 12 -5.01 12.66 -5.98
C MET A 12 -3.50 12.50 -5.71
N CYS A 13 -3.08 11.25 -5.51
CA CYS A 13 -1.71 10.84 -5.28
C CYS A 13 -1.38 9.64 -6.19
N PRO A 14 -0.59 9.79 -7.26
CA PRO A 14 -0.35 8.72 -8.22
C PRO A 14 0.52 7.61 -7.64
N GLY A 15 0.36 6.39 -8.17
CA GLY A 15 1.15 5.23 -7.76
C GLY A 15 0.73 4.62 -6.42
N MET A 16 -0.52 4.89 -5.99
CA MET A 16 -1.09 4.32 -4.76
C MET A 16 -1.79 2.98 -4.97
N SER A 17 -1.65 2.37 -6.14
CA SER A 17 -2.06 0.99 -6.35
C SER A 17 -1.01 0.01 -5.85
N PHE A 18 -1.45 -1.10 -5.29
CA PHE A 18 -0.60 -2.16 -4.75
C PHE A 18 -1.18 -3.53 -5.06
N GLY A 19 -0.41 -4.61 -4.89
CA GLY A 19 -0.82 -5.95 -5.26
C GLY A 19 -0.69 -6.98 -4.16
N ILE A 20 -1.59 -7.96 -4.16
CA ILE A 20 -1.45 -9.24 -3.45
C ILE A 20 -1.52 -10.35 -4.50
N THR A 21 -0.54 -11.24 -4.47
CA THR A 21 -0.61 -12.50 -5.22
C THR A 21 -1.05 -13.62 -4.30
N ALA A 22 -1.68 -14.63 -4.86
CA ALA A 22 -2.05 -15.84 -4.11
C ALA A 22 -1.96 -17.07 -5.02
N GLU A 23 -1.25 -18.09 -4.59
CA GLU A 23 -1.30 -19.43 -5.17
C GLU A 23 -2.26 -20.28 -4.36
N VAL A 24 -3.28 -20.81 -5.03
CA VAL A 24 -4.34 -21.58 -4.39
C VAL A 24 -4.22 -23.05 -4.78
N SER A 25 -4.28 -23.93 -3.77
CA SER A 25 -4.21 -25.39 -3.93
C SER A 25 -5.55 -25.96 -4.45
N ALA A 26 -5.93 -25.52 -5.65
CA ALA A 26 -7.10 -26.02 -6.38
C ALA A 26 -6.88 -25.85 -7.88
N PRO A 27 -7.38 -26.82 -8.71
CA PRO A 27 -7.29 -26.75 -10.16
C PRO A 27 -7.95 -25.50 -10.74
N PHE A 28 -7.42 -25.02 -11.85
CA PHE A 28 -7.93 -23.84 -12.54
C PHE A 28 -9.29 -24.11 -13.17
N ASP A 29 -10.29 -23.32 -12.78
CA ASP A 29 -11.66 -23.37 -13.29
C ASP A 29 -12.19 -21.93 -13.46
N GLU A 30 -12.40 -21.49 -14.72
CA GLU A 30 -12.84 -20.13 -15.03
C GLU A 30 -14.20 -19.77 -14.43
N LYS A 31 -15.15 -20.73 -14.42
CA LYS A 31 -16.47 -20.50 -13.85
C LYS A 31 -16.37 -20.28 -12.36
N ARG A 32 -15.63 -21.16 -11.68
CA ARG A 32 -15.43 -21.07 -10.23
C ARG A 32 -14.67 -19.79 -9.83
N ILE A 33 -13.72 -19.34 -10.67
CA ILE A 33 -13.06 -18.04 -10.47
C ILE A 33 -14.08 -16.90 -10.50
N LYS A 34 -14.93 -16.82 -11.54
CA LYS A 34 -15.96 -15.78 -11.66
C LYS A 34 -16.96 -15.83 -10.52
N ASP A 35 -17.42 -17.02 -10.14
CA ASP A 35 -18.33 -17.23 -9.00
C ASP A 35 -17.69 -16.76 -7.69
N SER A 36 -16.38 -16.96 -7.50
CA SER A 36 -15.66 -16.51 -6.32
C SER A 36 -15.67 -14.99 -6.16
N PHE A 37 -15.39 -14.26 -7.24
CA PHE A 37 -15.46 -12.78 -7.22
C PHE A 37 -16.88 -12.25 -6.97
N ALA A 38 -17.90 -12.93 -7.52
CA ALA A 38 -19.29 -12.58 -7.26
C ALA A 38 -19.67 -12.74 -5.78
N VAL A 39 -19.22 -13.83 -5.15
CA VAL A 39 -19.47 -14.11 -3.73
C VAL A 39 -18.73 -13.11 -2.84
N LEU A 40 -17.47 -12.80 -3.15
CA LEU A 40 -16.72 -11.74 -2.42
C LEU A 40 -17.42 -10.39 -2.51
N ALA A 41 -17.94 -10.01 -3.69
CA ALA A 41 -18.67 -8.75 -3.85
C ALA A 41 -20.01 -8.70 -3.11
N GLN A 42 -20.58 -9.85 -2.73
CA GLN A 42 -21.74 -9.91 -1.85
C GLN A 42 -21.36 -9.72 -0.37
N ALA A 43 -20.20 -10.25 0.03
CA ALA A 43 -19.72 -10.13 1.39
C ALA A 43 -19.13 -8.74 1.69
N HIS A 44 -18.50 -8.11 0.69
CA HIS A 44 -17.80 -6.83 0.82
C HIS A 44 -18.41 -5.79 -0.13
N PRO A 45 -19.34 -4.94 0.32
CA PRO A 45 -20.02 -3.94 -0.52
C PRO A 45 -19.06 -3.00 -1.27
N PHE A 46 -17.91 -2.64 -0.70
CA PHE A 46 -16.93 -1.75 -1.34
C PHE A 46 -16.29 -2.33 -2.63
N LEU A 47 -16.35 -3.64 -2.85
CA LEU A 47 -15.98 -4.21 -4.16
C LEU A 47 -16.92 -3.78 -5.30
N LYS A 48 -18.06 -3.18 -4.96
CA LYS A 48 -19.01 -2.58 -5.89
C LYS A 48 -18.94 -1.06 -5.93
N ALA A 49 -18.01 -0.45 -5.18
CA ALA A 49 -17.90 1.00 -5.09
C ALA A 49 -17.24 1.60 -6.34
N LEU A 50 -17.77 2.71 -6.79
CA LEU A 50 -17.16 3.68 -7.69
C LEU A 50 -16.94 4.99 -6.92
N LEU A 51 -16.12 5.88 -7.49
CA LEU A 51 -15.98 7.23 -6.96
C LEU A 51 -17.18 8.08 -7.38
N GLY A 52 -17.84 8.71 -6.42
CA GLY A 52 -18.83 9.75 -6.64
C GLY A 52 -18.29 11.13 -6.25
N HIS A 53 -18.84 12.20 -6.80
CA HIS A 53 -18.47 13.57 -6.48
C HIS A 53 -19.70 14.46 -6.31
N ASP A 54 -19.89 14.98 -5.09
CA ASP A 54 -20.85 16.04 -4.85
C ASP A 54 -20.21 17.40 -5.16
N ARG A 55 -20.59 17.98 -6.30
CA ARG A 55 -20.05 19.27 -6.76
C ARG A 55 -20.40 20.44 -5.87
N ARG A 56 -21.47 20.35 -5.06
CA ARG A 56 -21.92 21.46 -4.19
C ARG A 56 -21.01 21.60 -2.98
N SER A 57 -20.68 20.47 -2.36
CA SER A 57 -19.80 20.43 -1.19
C SER A 57 -18.33 20.16 -1.55
N ASN A 58 -18.02 19.88 -2.82
CA ASN A 58 -16.74 19.37 -3.29
C ASN A 58 -16.25 18.14 -2.52
N ALA A 59 -17.18 17.28 -2.16
CA ALA A 59 -16.90 16.06 -1.41
C ALA A 59 -16.93 14.85 -2.35
N TYR A 60 -15.96 13.97 -2.19
CA TYR A 60 -15.93 12.68 -2.85
C TYR A 60 -16.49 11.60 -1.93
N TYR A 61 -17.19 10.61 -2.50
CA TYR A 61 -17.82 9.53 -1.75
C TYR A 61 -17.76 8.20 -2.51
N TYR A 62 -17.99 7.10 -1.81
CA TYR A 62 -18.16 5.79 -2.41
C TYR A 62 -19.60 5.61 -2.87
N ASP A 63 -19.79 5.46 -4.18
CA ASP A 63 -21.08 5.14 -4.80
C ASP A 63 -21.16 3.62 -4.98
N ILE A 64 -21.92 2.97 -4.09
CA ILE A 64 -22.07 1.50 -4.10
C ILE A 64 -23.06 1.12 -5.18
N THR A 65 -22.57 0.56 -6.27
CA THR A 65 -23.38 0.09 -7.40
C THR A 65 -23.99 -1.29 -7.15
N GLU A 66 -24.94 -1.70 -7.96
CA GLU A 66 -25.55 -3.04 -7.83
C GLU A 66 -24.57 -4.16 -8.17
N ILE A 67 -23.74 -3.93 -9.20
CA ILE A 67 -22.81 -4.92 -9.77
C ILE A 67 -21.38 -4.43 -9.59
N SER A 68 -20.51 -5.31 -9.14
CA SER A 68 -19.07 -5.03 -9.05
C SER A 68 -18.48 -4.67 -10.42
N LYS A 69 -17.63 -3.65 -10.43
CA LYS A 69 -16.82 -3.25 -11.60
C LYS A 69 -15.38 -3.79 -11.50
N THR A 70 -15.16 -4.82 -10.71
CA THR A 70 -13.87 -5.52 -10.68
C THR A 70 -13.54 -6.03 -12.08
N GLU A 71 -12.38 -5.60 -12.61
CA GLU A 71 -11.84 -6.10 -13.87
C GLU A 71 -11.16 -7.46 -13.60
N LEU A 72 -11.76 -8.55 -14.12
CA LEU A 72 -11.20 -9.90 -13.97
C LEU A 72 -10.67 -10.41 -15.31
N ILE A 73 -9.37 -10.68 -15.37
CA ILE A 73 -8.65 -11.11 -16.57
C ILE A 73 -8.21 -12.56 -16.42
N ILE A 74 -8.75 -13.42 -17.27
CA ILE A 74 -8.36 -14.83 -17.33
C ILE A 74 -7.19 -14.96 -18.32
N LYS A 75 -6.02 -15.37 -17.83
CA LYS A 75 -4.81 -15.50 -18.63
C LYS A 75 -4.70 -16.89 -19.23
N LYS A 76 -4.38 -16.96 -20.54
CA LYS A 76 -4.21 -18.24 -21.27
C LYS A 76 -2.86 -18.90 -20.98
N LYS A 77 -1.82 -18.11 -20.71
CA LYS A 77 -0.46 -18.61 -20.41
C LYS A 77 -0.49 -19.38 -19.09
N MET A 78 0.13 -20.54 -19.10
CA MET A 78 0.40 -21.31 -17.89
C MET A 78 1.74 -20.89 -17.30
N LEU A 79 1.83 -20.79 -15.98
CA LEU A 79 3.03 -20.39 -15.25
C LEU A 79 3.58 -21.59 -14.48
N ALA A 80 4.89 -21.64 -14.30
CA ALA A 80 5.51 -22.67 -13.47
C ALA A 80 5.17 -22.50 -11.99
N ASP A 81 5.23 -21.26 -11.54
CA ASP A 81 4.95 -20.86 -10.14
C ASP A 81 4.47 -19.41 -10.04
N LEU A 82 4.23 -18.95 -8.82
CA LEU A 82 3.79 -17.60 -8.53
C LEU A 82 4.90 -16.53 -8.67
N GLU A 83 6.16 -16.94 -8.81
CA GLU A 83 7.32 -16.04 -8.94
C GLU A 83 7.67 -15.74 -10.41
N ASP A 84 6.90 -16.30 -11.38
CA ASP A 84 7.10 -16.00 -12.81
C ASP A 84 7.02 -14.49 -13.07
N ALA A 85 8.00 -13.96 -13.78
CA ALA A 85 8.10 -12.54 -14.12
C ALA A 85 6.86 -11.97 -14.85
N GLU A 86 6.01 -12.85 -15.42
CA GLU A 86 4.75 -12.46 -16.03
C GLU A 86 3.81 -11.77 -15.04
N ILE A 87 3.83 -12.19 -13.76
CA ILE A 87 2.96 -11.63 -12.73
C ILE A 87 3.34 -10.18 -12.43
N LEU A 88 4.64 -9.89 -12.28
CA LEU A 88 5.10 -8.50 -12.09
C LEU A 88 4.86 -7.64 -13.34
N ARG A 89 5.06 -8.19 -14.55
CA ARG A 89 4.70 -7.48 -15.80
C ARG A 89 3.21 -7.17 -15.87
N GLU A 90 2.35 -8.09 -15.43
CA GLU A 90 0.92 -7.84 -15.38
C GLU A 90 0.54 -6.79 -14.34
N PHE A 91 1.18 -6.81 -13.17
CA PHE A 91 1.04 -5.76 -12.17
C PHE A 91 1.42 -4.39 -12.75
N GLU A 92 2.58 -4.29 -13.41
CA GLU A 92 3.04 -3.06 -14.06
C GLU A 92 2.07 -2.60 -15.16
N ARG A 93 1.48 -3.52 -15.93
CA ARG A 93 0.48 -3.20 -16.93
C ARG A 93 -0.79 -2.61 -16.29
N LEU A 94 -1.28 -3.22 -15.21
CA LEU A 94 -2.50 -2.79 -14.51
C LEU A 94 -2.32 -1.48 -13.76
N THR A 95 -1.10 -1.16 -13.32
CA THR A 95 -0.78 0.07 -12.57
C THR A 95 -0.07 1.14 -13.41
N GLY A 96 0.20 0.85 -14.69
CA GLY A 96 0.93 1.75 -15.61
C GLY A 96 0.15 2.98 -16.08
N TYR A 97 -1.04 3.21 -15.55
CA TYR A 97 -1.91 4.36 -15.83
C TYR A 97 -2.75 4.70 -14.60
N GLU A 98 -3.28 5.92 -14.55
CA GLU A 98 -4.21 6.33 -13.49
C GLU A 98 -5.63 5.86 -13.81
N TRP A 99 -6.26 5.15 -12.88
CA TRP A 99 -7.58 4.55 -13.07
C TRP A 99 -8.69 5.61 -13.10
N ASN A 100 -9.69 5.39 -13.93
CA ASN A 100 -10.90 6.22 -13.94
C ASN A 100 -11.89 5.74 -12.89
N LEU A 101 -11.69 6.10 -11.64
CA LEU A 101 -12.48 5.60 -10.51
C LEU A 101 -13.98 5.96 -10.56
N PHE A 102 -14.40 6.88 -11.43
CA PHE A 102 -15.81 7.13 -11.67
C PHE A 102 -16.48 6.02 -12.51
N ASN A 103 -15.70 5.23 -13.25
CA ASN A 103 -16.20 4.21 -14.17
C ASN A 103 -15.54 2.84 -13.97
N GLU A 104 -14.37 2.79 -13.34
CA GLU A 104 -13.59 1.58 -13.09
C GLU A 104 -13.66 1.22 -11.61
N GLY A 105 -13.82 -0.08 -11.32
CA GLY A 105 -13.75 -0.58 -9.94
C GLY A 105 -12.36 -0.41 -9.34
N MET A 106 -12.30 -0.35 -8.03
CA MET A 106 -11.06 -0.15 -7.26
C MET A 106 -10.27 -1.45 -7.05
N LEU A 107 -10.69 -2.55 -7.67
CA LEU A 107 -10.01 -3.85 -7.72
C LEU A 107 -9.89 -4.32 -9.17
N LYS A 108 -8.67 -4.71 -9.57
CA LYS A 108 -8.40 -5.45 -10.80
C LYS A 108 -7.76 -6.79 -10.43
N ALA A 109 -8.11 -7.84 -11.16
CA ALA A 109 -7.62 -9.17 -10.87
C ALA A 109 -7.19 -9.90 -12.14
N SER A 110 -6.13 -10.68 -12.05
CA SER A 110 -5.73 -11.62 -13.10
C SER A 110 -5.57 -13.02 -12.52
N ALA A 111 -5.91 -14.05 -13.30
CA ALA A 111 -5.82 -15.43 -12.86
C ALA A 111 -5.10 -16.30 -13.91
N TRP A 112 -4.25 -17.22 -13.44
CA TRP A 112 -3.44 -18.14 -14.24
C TRP A 112 -3.59 -19.59 -13.79
N LYS A 113 -3.35 -20.48 -14.74
CA LYS A 113 -2.99 -21.89 -14.44
C LYS A 113 -1.57 -21.91 -13.91
N ILE A 114 -1.33 -22.63 -12.80
CA ILE A 114 0.00 -22.83 -12.22
C ILE A 114 0.31 -24.34 -12.15
N GLY A 115 1.58 -24.66 -12.44
CA GLY A 115 2.07 -26.02 -12.50
C GLY A 115 1.99 -26.62 -13.91
N GLU A 116 2.50 -27.83 -14.08
CA GLU A 116 2.61 -28.49 -15.41
C GLU A 116 1.26 -28.85 -16.02
N THR A 117 0.28 -29.16 -15.18
CA THR A 117 -1.08 -29.59 -15.59
C THR A 117 -2.17 -28.56 -15.21
N GLY A 118 -1.80 -27.44 -14.58
CA GLY A 118 -2.76 -26.46 -14.06
C GLY A 118 -3.48 -26.94 -12.81
N GLU A 119 -2.80 -27.77 -12.02
CA GLU A 119 -3.30 -28.32 -10.76
C GLU A 119 -3.45 -27.28 -9.64
N ARG A 120 -2.89 -26.10 -9.85
CA ARG A 120 -3.00 -24.94 -8.94
C ARG A 120 -3.47 -23.72 -9.73
N THR A 121 -4.03 -22.76 -8.99
CA THR A 121 -4.51 -21.50 -9.55
C THR A 121 -3.73 -20.34 -8.92
N GLY A 122 -3.17 -19.48 -9.75
CA GLY A 122 -2.53 -18.23 -9.33
C GLY A 122 -3.47 -17.05 -9.52
N PHE A 123 -3.48 -16.14 -8.56
CA PHE A 123 -4.19 -14.87 -8.61
C PHE A 123 -3.22 -13.70 -8.39
N LEU A 124 -3.43 -12.62 -9.12
CA LEU A 124 -2.93 -11.30 -8.82
C LEU A 124 -4.14 -10.40 -8.57
N LEU A 125 -4.23 -9.83 -7.38
CA LEU A 125 -5.22 -8.85 -6.99
C LEU A 125 -4.53 -7.49 -6.89
N VAL A 126 -4.95 -6.52 -7.68
CA VAL A 126 -4.40 -5.16 -7.68
C VAL A 126 -5.47 -4.21 -7.15
N PHE A 127 -5.13 -3.52 -6.07
CA PHE A 127 -6.03 -2.63 -5.35
C PHE A 127 -5.63 -1.18 -5.55
N HIS A 128 -6.62 -0.32 -5.78
CA HIS A 128 -6.44 1.10 -5.52
C HIS A 128 -6.51 1.36 -4.01
N HIS A 129 -5.62 2.19 -3.46
CA HIS A 129 -5.52 2.37 -2.00
C HIS A 129 -6.76 3.04 -1.37
N LEU A 130 -7.68 3.59 -2.17
CA LEU A 130 -9.01 4.01 -1.69
C LEU A 130 -9.86 2.83 -1.20
N LEU A 131 -9.73 1.65 -1.81
CA LEU A 131 -10.55 0.50 -1.45
C LEU A 131 -10.16 -0.09 -0.09
N THR A 132 -8.86 -0.23 0.15
CA THR A 132 -8.36 -0.94 1.34
C THR A 132 -6.87 -0.70 1.54
N ASP A 133 -6.37 -1.08 2.72
CA ASP A 133 -4.94 -1.21 3.01
C ASP A 133 -4.43 -2.65 2.78
N GLY A 134 -3.12 -2.85 2.96
CA GLY A 134 -2.48 -4.15 2.71
C GLY A 134 -3.05 -5.29 3.57
N ARG A 135 -3.49 -5.02 4.79
CA ARG A 135 -4.08 -6.07 5.67
C ARG A 135 -5.49 -6.46 5.21
N GLY A 136 -6.31 -5.48 4.82
CA GLY A 136 -7.63 -5.77 4.23
C GLY A 136 -7.50 -6.54 2.91
N ALA A 137 -6.54 -6.16 2.06
CA ALA A 137 -6.24 -6.86 0.82
C ALA A 137 -5.78 -8.31 1.05
N LEU A 138 -4.95 -8.56 2.07
CA LEU A 138 -4.53 -9.91 2.45
C LEU A 138 -5.73 -10.74 2.95
N GLY A 139 -6.61 -10.14 3.76
CA GLY A 139 -7.85 -10.79 4.21
C GLY A 139 -8.72 -11.22 3.03
N LEU A 140 -8.95 -10.32 2.08
CA LEU A 140 -9.72 -10.63 0.87
C LEU A 140 -9.08 -11.74 0.02
N ALA A 141 -7.74 -11.76 -0.11
CA ALA A 141 -7.03 -12.82 -0.82
C ALA A 141 -7.18 -14.19 -0.12
N GLN A 142 -7.19 -14.22 1.22
CA GLN A 142 -7.44 -15.43 2.00
C GLN A 142 -8.88 -15.93 1.83
N GLU A 143 -9.87 -15.05 1.87
CA GLU A 143 -11.27 -15.39 1.64
C GLU A 143 -11.50 -15.90 0.21
N LEU A 144 -10.86 -15.26 -0.80
CA LEU A 144 -10.86 -15.77 -2.17
C LEU A 144 -10.32 -17.20 -2.23
N ALA A 145 -9.16 -17.44 -1.62
CA ALA A 145 -8.52 -18.75 -1.61
C ALA A 145 -9.38 -19.82 -0.90
N GLU A 146 -9.96 -19.50 0.25
CA GLU A 146 -10.83 -20.41 1.01
C GLU A 146 -12.12 -20.73 0.25
N TYR A 147 -12.77 -19.73 -0.35
CA TYR A 147 -13.96 -19.98 -1.14
C TYR A 147 -13.63 -20.77 -2.42
N TYR A 148 -12.61 -20.34 -3.15
CA TYR A 148 -12.20 -20.99 -4.39
C TYR A 148 -11.76 -22.44 -4.17
N ALA A 149 -10.95 -22.74 -3.14
CA ALA A 149 -10.47 -24.09 -2.89
C ALA A 149 -11.53 -24.98 -2.23
N ARG A 150 -12.31 -24.44 -1.29
CA ARG A 150 -13.11 -25.24 -0.35
C ARG A 150 -14.60 -24.89 -0.32
N GLY A 151 -15.03 -23.85 -1.02
CA GLY A 151 -16.41 -23.37 -1.02
C GLY A 151 -16.82 -22.67 0.29
N LYS A 152 -15.87 -22.32 1.17
CA LYS A 152 -16.16 -21.60 2.41
C LYS A 152 -16.52 -20.15 2.09
N LYS A 153 -17.78 -19.80 2.25
CA LYS A 153 -18.26 -18.43 2.01
C LYS A 153 -17.68 -17.44 3.01
N PRO A 154 -17.24 -16.25 2.57
CA PRO A 154 -16.88 -15.16 3.47
C PRO A 154 -18.11 -14.67 4.24
N GLU A 155 -17.88 -14.12 5.42
CA GLU A 155 -18.92 -13.46 6.20
C GLU A 155 -19.23 -12.10 5.61
N TYR A 156 -20.49 -11.63 5.77
CA TYR A 156 -20.85 -10.27 5.36
C TYR A 156 -20.18 -9.25 6.30
N ALA A 157 -19.28 -8.46 5.74
CA ALA A 157 -18.49 -7.49 6.47
C ALA A 157 -18.55 -6.10 5.79
N PRO A 158 -19.63 -5.34 6.04
CA PRO A 158 -19.75 -3.99 5.50
C PRO A 158 -18.69 -3.07 6.11
N GLU A 159 -18.19 -2.18 5.30
CA GLU A 159 -17.16 -1.23 5.67
C GLU A 159 -17.70 -0.19 6.68
N ARG A 160 -16.84 0.18 7.62
CA ARG A 160 -17.04 1.29 8.52
C ARG A 160 -15.77 2.12 8.56
N LEU A 161 -15.68 3.09 7.66
CA LEU A 161 -14.51 3.92 7.49
C LEU A 161 -14.19 4.77 8.73
N ILE A 162 -12.95 5.19 8.86
CA ILE A 162 -12.58 6.24 9.80
C ILE A 162 -13.27 7.52 9.35
N SER A 163 -14.06 8.10 10.23
CA SER A 163 -14.87 9.31 9.98
C SER A 163 -14.88 10.18 11.23
N ALA A 164 -15.51 11.36 11.15
CA ALA A 164 -15.71 12.22 12.32
C ALA A 164 -16.49 11.55 13.47
N GLU A 165 -17.38 10.58 13.14
CA GLU A 165 -18.17 9.82 14.12
C GLU A 165 -17.41 8.60 14.66
N ASN A 166 -16.51 8.03 13.85
CA ASN A 166 -15.68 6.86 14.19
C ASN A 166 -14.26 7.30 14.43
N THR A 167 -14.10 8.24 15.34
CA THR A 167 -12.85 8.94 15.59
C THR A 167 -11.86 8.13 16.41
N PHE A 168 -10.66 8.63 16.43
CA PHE A 168 -9.52 8.15 17.18
C PHE A 168 -9.78 8.16 18.68
N PRO A 169 -9.04 7.35 19.47
CA PRO A 169 -9.16 7.36 20.94
C PRO A 169 -8.95 8.76 21.54
N ASP A 170 -9.70 9.10 22.61
CA ASP A 170 -9.77 10.42 23.26
C ASP A 170 -8.43 11.10 23.61
N LYS A 171 -7.35 10.34 23.72
CA LYS A 171 -5.99 10.88 24.03
C LYS A 171 -5.20 11.28 22.79
N ASN A 172 -5.79 11.13 21.63
CA ASN A 172 -5.15 11.44 20.36
C ASN A 172 -5.26 12.94 20.06
N ARG A 173 -4.24 13.71 20.37
CA ARG A 173 -4.19 15.15 20.07
C ARG A 173 -2.97 15.43 19.20
N MET A 174 -3.21 16.14 18.09
CA MET A 174 -2.11 16.61 17.23
C MET A 174 -1.17 17.51 18.07
N PRO A 175 0.17 17.31 17.99
CA PRO A 175 1.14 18.20 18.62
C PRO A 175 0.93 19.66 18.23
N LEU A 176 1.15 20.58 19.17
CA LEU A 176 0.86 22.00 18.98
C LEU A 176 1.51 22.58 17.69
N ILE A 177 2.78 22.25 17.44
CA ILE A 177 3.50 22.74 16.24
C ILE A 177 2.82 22.23 14.97
N SER A 178 2.48 20.95 14.88
CA SER A 178 1.80 20.36 13.72
C SER A 178 0.44 21.00 13.50
N ARG A 179 -0.33 21.24 14.57
CA ARG A 179 -1.61 21.93 14.53
C ARG A 179 -1.47 23.38 14.03
N MET A 180 -0.47 24.12 14.49
CA MET A 180 -0.21 25.48 14.00
C MET A 180 0.13 25.49 12.50
N LEU A 181 0.96 24.56 12.04
CA LEU A 181 1.32 24.44 10.63
C LEU A 181 0.11 24.11 9.74
N VAL A 182 -0.72 23.16 10.17
CA VAL A 182 -1.97 22.79 9.46
C VAL A 182 -2.93 23.99 9.41
N ASN A 183 -3.15 24.68 10.54
CA ASN A 183 -4.04 25.84 10.60
C ASN A 183 -3.53 27.00 9.70
N THR A 184 -2.22 27.22 9.66
CA THR A 184 -1.63 28.23 8.79
C THR A 184 -1.85 27.85 7.33
N ALA A 185 -1.58 26.61 6.95
CA ALA A 185 -1.79 26.13 5.58
C ALA A 185 -3.26 26.23 5.13
N ASN A 186 -4.21 25.88 6.00
CA ASN A 186 -5.65 26.04 5.73
C ASN A 186 -6.03 27.54 5.55
N SER A 187 -5.47 28.42 6.38
CA SER A 187 -5.72 29.86 6.29
C SER A 187 -5.15 30.47 5.02
N ASP A 188 -3.95 30.03 4.63
CA ASP A 188 -3.31 30.44 3.38
C ASP A 188 -4.09 29.96 2.16
N TRP A 189 -4.51 28.69 2.18
CA TRP A 189 -5.38 28.10 1.15
C TRP A 189 -6.65 28.93 0.92
N LYS A 190 -7.35 29.27 1.99
CA LYS A 190 -8.58 30.11 1.92
C LYS A 190 -8.30 31.51 1.37
N ARG A 191 -7.13 32.08 1.65
CA ARG A 191 -6.72 33.40 1.12
C ARG A 191 -6.38 33.38 -0.37
N GLU A 192 -5.86 32.25 -0.85
CA GLU A 192 -5.48 32.09 -2.27
C GLU A 192 -6.71 32.06 -3.20
N LYS A 193 -7.90 31.71 -2.71
CA LYS A 193 -9.19 31.69 -3.45
C LYS A 193 -9.13 30.92 -4.78
N HIS A 194 -8.57 29.73 -4.74
CA HIS A 194 -8.51 28.85 -5.91
C HIS A 194 -9.77 27.99 -6.06
N ASP A 195 -10.10 27.63 -7.31
CA ASP A 195 -11.03 26.55 -7.57
C ASP A 195 -10.43 25.22 -7.08
N PRO A 196 -11.24 24.32 -6.53
CA PRO A 196 -10.76 23.00 -6.14
C PRO A 196 -10.11 22.25 -7.30
N PRO A 197 -9.09 21.40 -7.06
CA PRO A 197 -8.53 20.55 -8.09
C PRO A 197 -9.60 19.67 -8.75
N ASP A 198 -9.56 19.57 -10.06
CA ASP A 198 -10.41 18.69 -10.83
C ASP A 198 -9.77 17.31 -11.00
N TYR A 199 -10.50 16.26 -10.64
CA TYR A 199 -9.99 14.87 -10.69
C TYR A 199 -9.65 14.44 -12.13
N SER A 200 -10.37 14.90 -13.14
CA SER A 200 -10.10 14.53 -14.53
C SER A 200 -8.74 15.08 -14.98
N ARG A 201 -8.48 16.36 -14.68
CA ARG A 201 -7.18 17.00 -14.96
C ARG A 201 -6.05 16.36 -14.16
N TYR A 202 -6.30 16.03 -12.89
CA TYR A 202 -5.35 15.25 -12.09
C TYR A 202 -5.00 13.95 -12.77
N ARG A 203 -5.99 13.19 -13.24
CA ARG A 203 -5.80 11.88 -13.86
C ARG A 203 -4.92 11.94 -15.11
N ASP A 204 -5.15 12.94 -15.97
CA ASP A 204 -4.33 13.15 -17.16
C ASP A 204 -2.87 13.40 -16.80
N PHE A 205 -2.64 14.28 -15.84
CA PHE A 205 -1.30 14.55 -15.31
C PHE A 205 -0.69 13.31 -14.63
N ALA A 206 -1.44 12.60 -13.79
CA ALA A 206 -0.98 11.41 -13.09
C ALA A 206 -0.59 10.29 -14.06
N GLY A 207 -1.33 10.14 -15.17
CA GLY A 207 -1.00 9.21 -16.23
C GLY A 207 0.37 9.48 -16.86
N GLU A 208 0.68 10.73 -17.16
CA GLU A 208 2.02 11.12 -17.67
C GLU A 208 3.11 10.95 -16.61
N TYR A 209 2.80 11.29 -15.36
CA TYR A 209 3.74 11.08 -14.25
C TYR A 209 4.08 9.60 -14.07
N ILE A 210 3.10 8.70 -14.08
CA ILE A 210 3.29 7.26 -13.92
C ILE A 210 4.17 6.70 -15.05
N LYS A 211 3.90 7.09 -16.31
CA LYS A 211 4.72 6.68 -17.46
C LYS A 211 6.19 7.07 -17.32
N SER A 212 6.44 8.28 -16.82
CA SER A 212 7.79 8.85 -16.67
C SER A 212 8.52 8.40 -15.40
N ASN A 213 7.80 7.84 -14.42
CA ASN A 213 8.34 7.48 -13.10
C ASN A 213 7.99 6.05 -12.71
N LYS A 214 8.11 5.11 -13.65
CA LYS A 214 7.83 3.70 -13.39
C LYS A 214 8.74 3.15 -12.29
N PRO A 215 8.19 2.51 -11.25
CA PRO A 215 8.99 1.81 -10.27
C PRO A 215 9.54 0.50 -10.87
N PHE A 216 10.69 0.08 -10.40
CA PHE A 216 11.21 -1.28 -10.60
C PHE A 216 10.72 -2.15 -9.45
N HIS A 217 10.31 -3.38 -9.76
CA HIS A 217 9.88 -4.37 -8.77
C HIS A 217 10.83 -5.55 -8.75
N ALA A 218 11.24 -5.97 -7.55
CA ALA A 218 12.04 -7.16 -7.34
C ALA A 218 11.46 -8.00 -6.21
N LEU A 219 11.50 -9.33 -6.36
CA LEU A 219 11.03 -10.29 -5.37
C LEU A 219 12.21 -11.08 -4.83
N SER A 220 12.28 -11.24 -3.52
CA SER A 220 13.18 -12.18 -2.84
C SER A 220 12.42 -13.01 -1.81
N ARG A 221 12.96 -14.19 -1.49
CA ARG A 221 12.32 -15.14 -0.59
C ARG A 221 13.28 -15.62 0.49
N ARG A 222 12.73 -15.94 1.65
CA ARG A 222 13.39 -16.66 2.74
C ARG A 222 12.65 -17.95 3.01
N SER A 223 13.37 -19.06 3.05
CA SER A 223 12.82 -20.37 3.38
C SER A 223 12.30 -20.42 4.82
N ARG A 224 11.55 -21.44 5.14
CA ARG A 224 11.05 -21.70 6.51
C ARG A 224 12.20 -21.79 7.52
N GLU A 225 13.28 -22.41 7.14
CA GLU A 225 14.50 -22.61 7.96
C GLU A 225 15.16 -21.25 8.22
N GLU A 226 15.35 -20.42 7.18
CA GLU A 226 15.90 -19.07 7.29
C GLU A 226 15.03 -18.17 8.18
N VAL A 227 13.69 -18.21 8.00
CA VAL A 227 12.76 -17.44 8.84
C VAL A 227 12.78 -17.89 10.30
N LYS A 228 12.88 -19.21 10.55
CA LYS A 228 13.04 -19.75 11.91
C LYS A 228 14.35 -19.29 12.54
N ALA A 229 15.47 -19.42 11.84
CA ALA A 229 16.79 -18.98 12.30
C ALA A 229 16.80 -17.47 12.61
N MET A 230 16.28 -16.65 11.69
CA MET A 230 16.16 -15.21 11.89
C MET A 230 15.27 -14.86 13.08
N THR A 231 14.14 -15.56 13.24
CA THR A 231 13.23 -15.34 14.38
C THR A 231 13.90 -15.71 15.70
N PHE A 232 14.64 -16.81 15.73
CA PHE A 232 15.40 -17.25 16.91
C PHE A 232 16.45 -16.19 17.27
N SER A 233 17.29 -15.78 16.32
CA SER A 233 18.32 -14.76 16.54
C SER A 233 17.73 -13.42 17.02
N CYS A 234 16.59 -13.00 16.48
CA CYS A 234 15.90 -11.79 16.93
C CYS A 234 15.45 -11.91 18.40
N ARG A 235 14.90 -13.06 18.80
CA ARG A 235 14.47 -13.31 20.19
C ARG A 235 15.64 -13.25 21.17
N GLU A 236 16.75 -13.89 20.85
CA GLU A 236 17.98 -13.86 21.64
C GLU A 236 18.50 -12.43 21.85
N ASN A 237 18.26 -11.54 20.88
CA ASN A 237 18.68 -10.15 20.96
C ASN A 237 17.60 -9.20 21.50
N GLY A 238 16.40 -9.70 21.89
CA GLY A 238 15.31 -8.89 22.42
C GLY A 238 14.69 -7.91 21.40
N ILE A 239 14.68 -8.30 20.12
CA ILE A 239 14.13 -7.52 19.00
C ILE A 239 13.11 -8.33 18.21
N THR A 240 12.37 -7.67 17.32
CA THR A 240 11.50 -8.34 16.37
C THR A 240 12.20 -8.54 15.02
N VAL A 241 11.67 -9.46 14.20
CA VAL A 241 12.11 -9.62 12.81
C VAL A 241 11.94 -8.31 12.03
N ASN A 242 10.88 -7.54 12.30
CA ASN A 242 10.66 -6.25 11.66
C ASN A 242 11.76 -5.23 11.99
N ASP A 243 12.22 -5.19 13.25
CA ASP A 243 13.32 -4.30 13.65
C ASP A 243 14.63 -4.66 12.94
N LEU A 244 14.88 -5.95 12.75
CA LEU A 244 16.06 -6.42 12.01
C LEU A 244 15.99 -6.05 10.52
N LEU A 245 14.82 -6.24 9.88
CA LEU A 245 14.63 -5.88 8.46
C LEU A 245 14.73 -4.36 8.24
N ILE A 246 14.26 -3.55 9.18
CA ILE A 246 14.44 -2.10 9.16
C ILE A 246 15.93 -1.75 9.27
N ALA A 247 16.67 -2.41 10.20
CA ALA A 247 18.09 -2.19 10.37
C ALA A 247 18.89 -2.56 9.11
N GLN A 248 18.53 -3.67 8.46
CA GLN A 248 19.12 -4.07 7.17
C GLN A 248 18.89 -2.99 6.10
N MET A 249 17.65 -2.55 5.92
CA MET A 249 17.31 -1.52 4.94
C MET A 249 18.05 -0.21 5.22
N MET A 250 18.10 0.24 6.48
CA MET A 250 18.86 1.46 6.84
C MET A 250 20.33 1.34 6.50
N THR A 251 20.93 0.18 6.75
CA THR A 251 22.35 -0.08 6.46
C THR A 251 22.63 -0.15 4.98
N GLU A 252 21.81 -0.88 4.21
CA GLU A 252 21.96 -1.07 2.77
C GLU A 252 21.78 0.23 1.98
N GLU A 253 20.79 1.05 2.38
CA GLU A 253 20.47 2.32 1.70
C GLU A 253 21.26 3.52 2.28
N GLY A 254 22.01 3.33 3.35
CA GLY A 254 22.66 4.45 4.07
C GLY A 254 21.65 5.46 4.61
N ALA A 255 20.44 4.99 4.98
CA ALA A 255 19.32 5.85 5.37
C ALA A 255 19.29 6.05 6.89
N ASP A 256 19.15 7.29 7.33
CA ASP A 256 18.96 7.62 8.76
C ASP A 256 17.48 7.59 9.18
N LYS A 257 16.55 7.58 8.22
CA LYS A 257 15.11 7.66 8.45
C LYS A 257 14.34 6.63 7.63
N ILE A 258 13.42 5.92 8.30
CA ILE A 258 12.51 4.95 7.68
C ILE A 258 11.07 5.26 8.06
N ILE A 259 10.16 5.12 7.10
CA ILE A 259 8.71 5.19 7.30
C ILE A 259 8.19 3.76 7.51
N ILE A 260 7.36 3.58 8.53
CA ILE A 260 6.82 2.28 8.93
C ILE A 260 5.29 2.37 8.88
N ALA A 261 4.66 1.48 8.14
CA ALA A 261 3.22 1.30 8.18
C ALA A 261 2.82 0.47 9.43
N SER A 262 1.73 0.86 10.08
CA SER A 262 1.20 0.20 11.27
C SER A 262 -0.31 0.01 11.19
N ASP A 263 -0.76 -1.21 11.46
CA ASP A 263 -2.18 -1.56 11.55
C ASP A 263 -2.83 -0.98 12.82
N LEU A 264 -3.98 -0.35 12.67
CA LEU A 264 -4.74 0.27 13.77
C LEU A 264 -6.01 -0.50 14.13
N ARG A 265 -6.35 -1.60 13.44
CA ARG A 265 -7.63 -2.30 13.60
C ARG A 265 -7.98 -2.60 15.05
N SER A 266 -7.02 -3.10 15.82
CA SER A 266 -7.21 -3.38 17.26
C SER A 266 -7.35 -2.15 18.15
N ARG A 267 -7.13 -0.96 17.60
CA ARG A 267 -7.14 0.33 18.33
C ARG A 267 -8.27 1.26 17.93
N LEU A 268 -9.02 0.90 16.88
CA LEU A 268 -10.14 1.70 16.38
C LEU A 268 -11.46 1.13 16.91
N PRO A 269 -12.22 1.90 17.70
CA PRO A 269 -13.43 1.39 18.35
C PRO A 269 -14.55 1.02 17.37
N GLY A 270 -14.51 1.56 16.16
CA GLY A 270 -15.53 1.31 15.15
C GLY A 270 -15.15 0.27 14.10
N TYR A 271 -13.97 -0.35 14.18
CA TYR A 271 -13.56 -1.34 13.19
C TYR A 271 -14.49 -2.57 13.22
N ASN A 272 -15.03 -2.92 12.06
CA ASN A 272 -15.80 -4.13 11.84
C ASN A 272 -14.88 -5.22 11.30
N SER A 273 -14.78 -6.35 12.01
CA SER A 273 -13.87 -7.44 11.66
C SER A 273 -14.13 -7.96 10.25
N GLY A 274 -13.06 -8.08 9.44
CA GLY A 274 -13.13 -8.53 8.05
C GLY A 274 -13.49 -7.43 7.05
N SER A 275 -13.95 -6.24 7.46
CA SER A 275 -14.29 -5.17 6.53
C SER A 275 -13.07 -4.65 5.77
N LEU A 276 -13.29 -4.26 4.51
CA LEU A 276 -12.33 -3.52 3.71
C LEU A 276 -12.25 -2.06 4.20
N GLY A 277 -11.25 -1.32 3.74
CA GLY A 277 -11.02 0.07 4.12
C GLY A 277 -9.59 0.30 4.59
N ASN A 278 -9.24 1.55 4.88
CA ASN A 278 -7.91 1.93 5.35
C ASN A 278 -7.92 2.11 6.86
N TYR A 279 -7.37 1.13 7.57
CA TYR A 279 -7.24 1.13 9.02
C TYR A 279 -5.78 1.09 9.45
N SER A 280 -4.92 1.66 8.62
CA SER A 280 -3.48 1.76 8.87
C SER A 280 -3.05 3.21 9.03
N THR A 281 -1.93 3.40 9.69
CA THR A 281 -1.21 4.66 9.78
C THR A 281 0.24 4.46 9.33
N ALA A 282 0.96 5.57 9.16
CA ALA A 282 2.39 5.54 8.93
C ALA A 282 3.08 6.53 9.88
N PHE A 283 4.22 6.12 10.39
CA PHE A 283 5.10 6.99 11.19
C PHE A 283 6.55 6.79 10.77
N SER A 284 7.40 7.76 11.07
CA SER A 284 8.82 7.64 10.76
C SER A 284 9.65 7.51 12.03
N ILE A 285 10.71 6.73 11.93
CA ILE A 285 11.79 6.70 12.92
C ILE A 285 13.07 7.24 12.30
N GLU A 286 13.90 7.89 13.10
CA GLU A 286 15.19 8.43 12.68
C GLU A 286 16.27 7.98 13.66
N ILE A 287 17.38 7.39 13.14
CA ILE A 287 18.53 6.93 13.90
C ILE A 287 19.79 7.55 13.29
N LYS A 288 20.29 8.63 13.86
CA LYS A 288 21.51 9.31 13.39
C LYS A 288 22.80 8.73 13.92
N LYS A 289 22.72 8.03 15.07
CA LYS A 289 23.89 7.45 15.71
C LYS A 289 24.36 6.20 14.97
N LYS A 290 25.64 6.13 14.63
CA LYS A 290 26.26 4.90 14.11
C LYS A 290 26.31 3.84 15.21
N HIS A 291 25.97 2.62 14.85
CA HIS A 291 25.97 1.45 15.73
C HIS A 291 27.10 0.49 15.30
N LYS A 292 27.61 -0.30 16.24
CA LYS A 292 28.75 -1.20 16.01
C LYS A 292 28.37 -2.37 15.09
N ASP A 293 27.15 -2.86 15.24
CA ASP A 293 26.62 -3.97 14.47
C ASP A 293 25.13 -3.79 14.22
N ILE A 294 24.55 -4.68 13.42
CA ILE A 294 23.16 -4.63 12.99
C ILE A 294 22.17 -4.86 14.14
N TYR A 295 22.52 -5.69 15.14
CA TYR A 295 21.64 -5.97 16.27
C TYR A 295 21.55 -4.78 17.21
N GLU A 296 22.66 -4.07 17.44
CA GLU A 296 22.65 -2.82 18.20
C GLU A 296 21.79 -1.73 17.51
N LEU A 297 21.89 -1.64 16.19
CA LEU A 297 20.98 -0.77 15.40
C LEU A 297 19.53 -1.20 15.57
N ALA A 298 19.24 -2.50 15.42
CA ALA A 298 17.89 -3.05 15.55
C ALA A 298 17.30 -2.84 16.96
N LYS A 299 18.09 -2.93 18.02
CA LYS A 299 17.66 -2.59 19.41
C LYS A 299 17.30 -1.12 19.56
N ALA A 300 18.08 -0.22 18.94
CA ALA A 300 17.77 1.21 18.94
C ALA A 300 16.45 1.50 18.16
N ILE A 301 16.25 0.82 17.03
CA ILE A 301 15.01 0.85 16.25
C ILE A 301 13.85 0.35 17.09
N HIS A 302 13.97 -0.84 17.70
CA HIS A 302 12.95 -1.43 18.57
C HIS A 302 12.46 -0.43 19.61
N LYS A 303 13.40 0.18 20.36
CA LYS A 303 13.07 1.18 21.39
C LYS A 303 12.28 2.35 20.83
N LYS A 304 12.63 2.88 19.64
CA LYS A 304 11.91 3.99 19.01
C LYS A 304 10.54 3.58 18.49
N VAL A 305 10.45 2.42 17.86
CA VAL A 305 9.18 1.86 17.37
C VAL A 305 8.21 1.68 18.53
N GLN A 306 8.64 1.02 19.62
CA GLN A 306 7.80 0.83 20.80
C GLN A 306 7.36 2.15 21.44
N LYS A 307 8.26 3.14 21.51
CA LYS A 307 7.91 4.47 21.99
C LYS A 307 6.79 5.11 21.15
N THR A 308 6.91 5.05 19.81
CA THR A 308 5.90 5.62 18.90
C THR A 308 4.57 4.87 18.97
N LEU A 309 4.61 3.53 19.02
CA LEU A 309 3.38 2.71 19.13
C LEU A 309 2.62 2.95 20.44
N ASN A 310 3.31 3.38 21.50
CA ASN A 310 2.72 3.69 22.81
C ASN A 310 2.38 5.17 22.99
N ASP A 311 2.68 6.02 22.01
CA ASP A 311 2.34 7.45 22.00
C ASP A 311 1.23 7.73 20.98
N PRO A 312 -0.04 7.91 21.40
CA PRO A 312 -1.13 8.17 20.47
C PRO A 312 -0.92 9.42 19.62
N ALA A 313 -0.28 10.48 20.16
CA ALA A 313 -0.03 11.71 19.41
C ALA A 313 0.93 11.48 18.23
N ALA A 314 1.93 10.62 18.40
CA ALA A 314 2.86 10.24 17.34
C ALA A 314 2.25 9.22 16.38
N LEU A 315 1.54 8.21 16.90
CA LEU A 315 0.97 7.12 16.11
C LEU A 315 -0.11 7.60 15.13
N TYR A 316 -0.98 8.50 15.59
CA TYR A 316 -2.08 9.03 14.77
C TYR A 316 -1.77 10.34 14.04
N LEU A 317 -0.53 10.83 14.11
CA LEU A 317 -0.16 12.17 13.61
C LEU A 317 -0.57 12.39 12.14
N ILE A 318 -0.26 11.44 11.27
CA ILE A 318 -0.54 11.60 9.84
C ILE A 318 -2.05 11.58 9.55
N LEU A 319 -2.82 10.74 10.25
CA LEU A 319 -4.27 10.68 10.11
C LEU A 319 -4.92 11.96 10.63
N ASN A 320 -4.43 12.50 11.75
CA ASN A 320 -4.86 13.81 12.25
C ASN A 320 -4.56 14.93 11.26
N CYS A 321 -3.44 14.86 10.54
CA CYS A 321 -3.14 15.83 9.49
C CYS A 321 -4.13 15.71 8.33
N TYR A 322 -4.45 14.49 7.89
CA TYR A 322 -5.44 14.26 6.84
C TYR A 322 -6.83 14.79 7.23
N GLU A 323 -7.25 14.52 8.46
CA GLU A 323 -8.52 15.01 8.99
C GLU A 323 -8.60 16.55 9.08
N SER A 324 -7.50 17.17 9.50
CA SER A 324 -7.48 18.60 9.82
C SER A 324 -7.19 19.51 8.63
N LEU A 325 -6.66 18.96 7.53
CA LEU A 325 -6.42 19.72 6.30
C LEU A 325 -7.72 19.93 5.54
N GLU A 326 -7.88 21.13 4.94
CA GLU A 326 -8.97 21.36 3.99
C GLU A 326 -8.88 20.33 2.85
N PRO A 327 -9.95 19.57 2.55
CA PRO A 327 -9.88 18.49 1.58
C PRO A 327 -9.34 18.90 0.20
N PRO A 328 -9.71 20.08 -0.40
CA PRO A 328 -9.13 20.50 -1.67
C PRO A 328 -7.63 20.87 -1.58
N LEU A 329 -7.16 21.33 -0.42
CA LEU A 329 -5.74 21.58 -0.17
C LEU A 329 -4.94 20.26 -0.19
N LEU A 330 -5.50 19.20 0.38
CA LEU A 330 -4.92 17.88 0.36
C LEU A 330 -4.82 17.35 -1.07
N ASP A 331 -5.90 17.45 -1.86
CA ASP A 331 -5.95 17.06 -3.27
C ASP A 331 -4.92 17.81 -4.12
N ALA A 332 -4.73 19.12 -3.86
CA ALA A 332 -3.80 19.98 -4.59
C ALA A 332 -2.33 19.72 -4.25
N SER A 333 -2.03 19.03 -3.14
CA SER A 333 -0.68 18.98 -2.56
C SER A 333 0.36 18.40 -3.52
N PHE A 334 0.09 17.26 -4.16
CA PHE A 334 1.01 16.63 -5.10
C PHE A 334 1.16 17.45 -6.40
N ILE A 335 0.05 17.81 -7.03
CA ILE A 335 0.05 18.51 -8.31
C ILE A 335 0.65 19.93 -8.22
N SER A 336 0.54 20.58 -7.04
CA SER A 336 1.20 21.88 -6.80
C SER A 336 2.72 21.76 -6.69
N VAL A 337 3.23 20.70 -6.06
CA VAL A 337 4.67 20.44 -6.00
C VAL A 337 5.24 20.21 -7.40
N ARG A 338 4.47 19.58 -8.28
CA ARG A 338 4.87 19.29 -9.67
C ARG A 338 4.60 20.46 -10.64
N GLY A 339 4.06 21.59 -10.15
CA GLY A 339 3.81 22.77 -10.96
C GLY A 339 2.56 22.74 -11.85
N CYS A 340 1.70 21.72 -11.68
CA CYS A 340 0.48 21.56 -12.45
C CYS A 340 -0.73 22.27 -11.82
N TYR A 341 -0.57 22.76 -10.61
CA TYR A 341 -1.56 23.57 -9.90
C TYR A 341 -0.84 24.69 -9.12
N ASN A 342 -1.35 25.92 -9.24
CA ASN A 342 -0.66 27.10 -8.67
C ASN A 342 -1.21 27.42 -7.28
N SER A 343 -0.74 26.74 -6.24
CA SER A 343 -1.01 27.07 -4.83
C SER A 343 0.26 26.96 -4.00
N LYS A 344 0.60 28.03 -3.29
CA LYS A 344 1.73 28.07 -2.36
C LYS A 344 1.43 27.22 -1.11
N ALA A 345 0.21 27.28 -0.59
CA ALA A 345 -0.22 26.50 0.56
C ALA A 345 -0.15 24.99 0.26
N ALA A 346 -0.68 24.57 -0.90
CA ALA A 346 -0.64 23.16 -1.31
C ALA A 346 0.80 22.68 -1.59
N LYS A 347 1.63 23.50 -2.23
CA LYS A 347 3.04 23.21 -2.46
C LYS A 347 3.81 23.07 -1.15
N PHE A 348 3.52 23.92 -0.16
CA PHE A 348 4.11 23.82 1.17
C PHE A 348 3.75 22.50 1.85
N ILE A 349 2.47 22.13 1.89
CA ILE A 349 2.00 20.86 2.47
C ILE A 349 2.61 19.67 1.73
N GLY A 350 2.55 19.67 0.39
CA GLY A 350 3.12 18.59 -0.43
C GLY A 350 4.63 18.39 -0.22
N THR A 351 5.37 19.49 0.03
CA THR A 351 6.82 19.44 0.25
C THR A 351 7.15 19.03 1.69
N MET A 352 6.56 19.70 2.68
CA MET A 352 6.98 19.60 4.09
C MET A 352 6.36 18.39 4.81
N PHE A 353 5.08 18.07 4.56
CA PHE A 353 4.40 16.98 5.22
C PHE A 353 4.50 15.67 4.45
N PHE A 354 4.36 15.74 3.11
CA PHE A 354 4.31 14.53 2.29
C PHE A 354 5.61 14.18 1.57
N GLY A 355 6.56 15.12 1.49
CA GLY A 355 7.86 14.86 0.87
C GLY A 355 7.81 14.70 -0.66
N PHE A 356 6.79 15.21 -1.34
CA PHE A 356 6.60 15.03 -2.79
C PHE A 356 7.63 15.77 -3.65
N ALA A 357 8.42 16.66 -3.07
CA ALA A 357 9.44 17.40 -3.81
C ALA A 357 10.58 16.51 -4.32
N SER A 358 10.93 15.49 -3.55
CA SER A 358 11.97 14.52 -3.91
C SER A 358 11.65 13.13 -3.38
N PRO A 359 11.63 12.09 -4.23
CA PRO A 359 11.40 10.71 -3.81
C PRO A 359 12.65 10.14 -3.11
N SER A 360 12.92 10.61 -1.90
CA SER A 360 14.09 10.21 -1.10
C SER A 360 13.75 9.31 0.10
N GLY A 361 12.46 9.16 0.39
CA GLY A 361 11.99 8.34 1.52
C GLY A 361 12.24 6.85 1.31
N HIS A 362 12.43 6.13 2.42
CA HIS A 362 12.47 4.68 2.47
C HIS A 362 11.34 4.20 3.37
N SER A 363 10.62 3.17 2.97
CA SER A 363 9.49 2.67 3.75
C SER A 363 9.45 1.15 3.81
N ILE A 364 8.81 0.63 4.86
CA ILE A 364 8.57 -0.78 5.07
C ILE A 364 7.12 -1.01 5.45
N THR A 365 6.49 -1.97 4.77
CA THR A 365 5.15 -2.45 5.07
C THR A 365 5.22 -3.96 5.28
N ASN A 366 5.05 -4.41 6.51
CA ASN A 366 5.06 -5.82 6.85
C ASN A 366 3.64 -6.27 7.20
N LEU A 367 3.05 -7.09 6.34
CA LEU A 367 1.71 -7.65 6.55
C LEU A 367 1.68 -8.79 7.58
N GLY A 368 2.86 -9.16 8.13
CA GLY A 368 2.99 -10.16 9.18
C GLY A 368 2.96 -11.59 8.67
N LYS A 369 2.52 -12.49 9.54
CA LYS A 369 2.45 -13.93 9.30
C LYS A 369 1.01 -14.39 9.13
N THR A 370 0.82 -15.33 8.22
CA THR A 370 -0.44 -16.05 8.08
C THR A 370 -0.21 -17.53 7.79
N GLU A 371 -1.11 -18.35 8.27
CA GLU A 371 -1.17 -19.77 7.96
C GLU A 371 -2.46 -20.05 7.17
N SER A 372 -2.37 -20.77 6.07
CA SER A 372 -3.51 -21.10 5.24
C SER A 372 -3.30 -22.43 4.56
N VAL A 373 -4.34 -23.27 4.58
CA VAL A 373 -4.36 -24.54 3.86
C VAL A 373 -4.66 -24.31 2.38
N SER A 374 -5.50 -23.31 2.09
CA SER A 374 -5.98 -23.03 0.74
C SER A 374 -5.00 -22.14 -0.05
N MET A 375 -4.35 -21.19 0.60
CA MET A 375 -3.35 -20.30 0.01
C MET A 375 -1.94 -20.82 0.34
N THR A 376 -1.29 -21.49 -0.62
CA THR A 376 0.01 -22.13 -0.41
C THR A 376 1.16 -21.16 -0.41
N LYS A 377 1.09 -20.14 -1.26
CA LYS A 377 2.07 -19.05 -1.38
C LYS A 377 1.37 -17.71 -1.64
N ALA A 378 1.99 -16.64 -1.22
CA ALA A 378 1.60 -15.29 -1.59
C ALA A 378 2.77 -14.32 -1.45
N TYR A 379 2.70 -13.18 -2.13
CA TYR A 379 3.55 -12.02 -1.85
C TYR A 379 2.79 -10.71 -2.02
N PHE A 380 3.29 -9.69 -1.34
CA PHE A 380 2.72 -8.35 -1.34
C PHE A 380 3.59 -7.41 -2.17
N ILE A 381 3.03 -6.81 -3.22
CA ILE A 381 3.68 -5.79 -4.03
C ILE A 381 3.29 -4.43 -3.47
N PRO A 382 4.19 -3.70 -2.80
CA PRO A 382 3.83 -2.45 -2.12
C PRO A 382 3.61 -1.31 -3.11
N PRO A 383 2.82 -0.28 -2.74
CA PRO A 383 2.62 0.90 -3.57
C PRO A 383 3.92 1.69 -3.75
N ALA A 384 4.02 2.41 -4.85
CA ALA A 384 5.14 3.30 -5.16
C ALA A 384 4.73 4.77 -5.00
N SER A 385 4.59 5.24 -3.75
CA SER A 385 4.26 6.64 -3.44
C SER A 385 5.28 7.61 -4.06
N PRO A 386 4.84 8.81 -4.52
CA PRO A 386 5.74 9.81 -5.11
C PRO A 386 6.84 10.32 -4.17
N ALA A 387 6.65 10.22 -2.85
CA ALA A 387 7.61 10.65 -1.84
C ALA A 387 8.69 9.59 -1.54
N ILE A 388 8.47 8.36 -1.97
CA ILE A 388 9.27 7.20 -1.56
C ILE A 388 10.18 6.75 -2.71
N LYS A 389 11.47 6.63 -2.41
CA LYS A 389 12.46 6.03 -3.31
C LYS A 389 12.30 4.51 -3.34
N LYS A 390 12.22 3.88 -2.15
CA LYS A 390 12.17 2.44 -2.01
C LYS A 390 11.20 2.00 -0.92
N THR A 391 10.30 1.07 -1.26
CA THR A 391 9.39 0.44 -0.31
C THR A 391 9.64 -1.07 -0.28
N LEU A 392 9.75 -1.64 0.92
CA LEU A 392 9.73 -3.09 1.12
C LEU A 392 8.33 -3.54 1.53
N GLY A 393 7.74 -4.44 0.75
CA GLY A 393 6.51 -5.15 1.07
C GLY A 393 6.83 -6.55 1.56
N ILE A 394 6.45 -6.89 2.79
CA ILE A 394 6.81 -8.16 3.43
C ILE A 394 5.55 -8.94 3.78
N LEU A 395 5.57 -10.21 3.47
CA LEU A 395 4.52 -11.16 3.83
C LEU A 395 5.13 -12.53 4.15
N THR A 396 4.65 -13.16 5.21
CA THR A 396 5.04 -14.54 5.56
C THR A 396 3.81 -15.44 5.48
N VAL A 397 3.84 -16.43 4.60
CA VAL A 397 2.77 -17.43 4.43
C VAL A 397 3.33 -18.82 4.72
N ASN A 398 2.65 -19.57 5.59
CA ASN A 398 3.03 -20.95 5.95
C ASN A 398 4.52 -21.07 6.34
N GLY A 399 5.06 -20.04 6.98
CA GLY A 399 6.46 -19.98 7.44
C GLY A 399 7.48 -19.51 6.40
N GLU A 400 7.13 -19.36 5.13
CA GLU A 400 8.00 -18.79 4.10
C GLU A 400 7.76 -17.27 3.99
N MET A 401 8.84 -16.49 4.00
CA MET A 401 8.77 -15.03 3.89
C MET A 401 9.10 -14.57 2.49
N THR A 402 8.27 -13.70 1.94
CA THR A 402 8.53 -12.98 0.70
C THR A 402 8.77 -11.51 1.00
N ILE A 403 9.72 -10.91 0.29
CA ILE A 403 10.03 -9.48 0.33
C ILE A 403 9.96 -8.97 -1.11
N CYS A 404 8.96 -8.16 -1.40
CA CYS A 404 8.85 -7.49 -2.69
C CYS A 404 9.28 -6.03 -2.53
N THR A 405 10.18 -5.59 -3.39
CA THR A 405 10.68 -4.21 -3.41
C THR A 405 9.97 -3.44 -4.52
N SER A 406 9.48 -2.24 -4.22
CA SER A 406 9.10 -1.24 -5.22
C SER A 406 10.09 -0.08 -5.12
N GLU A 407 10.92 0.14 -6.14
CA GLU A 407 11.99 1.13 -6.12
C GLU A 407 11.93 2.05 -7.34
N ARG A 408 12.05 3.37 -7.11
CA ARG A 408 12.22 4.36 -8.17
C ARG A 408 13.70 4.56 -8.44
N LEU A 409 14.16 4.10 -9.60
CA LEU A 409 15.51 4.39 -10.06
C LEU A 409 15.56 5.85 -10.50
N HIS A 410 16.46 6.66 -9.91
CA HIS A 410 16.79 7.97 -10.47
C HIS A 410 17.42 7.76 -11.85
N ILE A 411 16.65 7.94 -12.91
CA ILE A 411 17.23 8.19 -14.22
C ILE A 411 17.78 9.62 -14.14
N GLN A 412 19.07 9.74 -13.90
CA GLN A 412 19.78 10.96 -14.24
C GLN A 412 19.57 11.18 -15.74
N MET A 413 18.78 12.20 -16.10
CA MET A 413 18.69 12.68 -17.48
C MET A 413 20.06 13.29 -17.84
N GLY A 414 20.97 12.45 -18.29
CA GLY A 414 22.30 12.75 -18.75
C GLY A 414 22.64 11.86 -19.92
N ALA A 415 22.55 12.43 -21.13
CA ALA A 415 23.22 12.08 -22.36
C ALA A 415 23.28 10.58 -22.76
N THR A 416 22.53 10.27 -23.81
CA THR A 416 22.83 9.31 -24.91
C THR A 416 23.47 7.97 -24.56
N GLY A 417 22.75 6.89 -24.83
CA GLY A 417 23.33 5.57 -25.01
C GLY A 417 22.39 4.43 -24.62
N ASP A 418 21.73 3.87 -25.62
CA ASP A 418 21.04 2.58 -25.54
C ASP A 418 21.91 1.53 -24.87
N LYS A 419 21.45 0.97 -23.77
CA LYS A 419 21.87 -0.37 -23.32
C LYS A 419 20.65 -1.12 -22.84
N GLU A 420 20.24 -2.09 -23.63
CA GLU A 420 19.38 -3.20 -23.21
C GLU A 420 19.90 -3.77 -21.90
N ARG A 421 19.11 -3.72 -20.85
CA ARG A 421 19.39 -4.43 -19.59
C ARG A 421 18.51 -5.65 -19.54
N GLY A 422 19.12 -6.80 -19.85
CA GLY A 422 18.55 -8.10 -19.59
C GLY A 422 18.32 -8.32 -18.09
N PHE A 423 17.26 -9.04 -17.80
CA PHE A 423 16.92 -9.51 -16.45
C PHE A 423 18.03 -10.45 -15.95
N HIS A 424 18.81 -10.02 -14.97
CA HIS A 424 19.66 -10.91 -14.17
C HIS A 424 19.03 -11.06 -12.79
N ILE A 425 18.67 -12.30 -12.47
CA ILE A 425 18.37 -12.73 -11.11
C ILE A 425 19.72 -12.95 -10.44
N ASP A 426 20.21 -11.96 -9.72
CA ASP A 426 21.40 -12.14 -8.89
C ASP A 426 21.04 -12.88 -7.61
N SER A 427 21.52 -14.09 -7.48
CA SER A 427 21.60 -14.82 -6.23
C SER A 427 22.50 -14.04 -5.26
N PRO A 428 22.08 -13.77 -4.01
CA PRO A 428 22.92 -13.06 -3.09
C PRO A 428 24.14 -13.90 -2.73
N LYS A 429 25.32 -13.39 -3.11
CA LYS A 429 26.57 -13.93 -2.60
C LYS A 429 26.58 -13.83 -1.07
N GLN A 430 26.66 -14.99 -0.43
CA GLN A 430 26.93 -15.12 0.97
C GLN A 430 28.15 -14.27 1.36
N LYS A 431 27.95 -13.30 2.23
CA LYS A 431 28.98 -12.78 3.13
C LYS A 431 28.34 -12.63 4.50
N TYR A 432 28.72 -13.56 5.36
CA TYR A 432 28.68 -13.67 6.83
C TYR A 432 27.70 -12.87 7.65
#